data_15766b78939fed4f7f3f0fd572389df1
#
_entry.id   15766b78939fed4f7f3f0fd572389df1
#
_cell.length_a   1.000
_cell.length_b   1.000
_cell.length_c   1.000
_cell.angle_alpha   90.00
_cell.angle_beta   90.00
_cell.angle_gamma   90.00
#
_symmetry.space_group_name_H-M   'P 1'
#
loop_
_entity.id
_entity.type
_entity.pdbx_description
1 polymer ?
#
loop_
_entity_poly.entity_id
_entity_poly.type
_entity_poly.pdbx_seq_one_letter_code
_entity_poly.pdbx_strand_id
1 'polypeptide(L)'
;PHAMAQEMGNRLRQVRLNKNLTQAEIAERAGLDRRRVIKAENGNASLEDFFAILDVLEKTDQLVNFLPEQRISPVQLLKLRGKLRQRASSNNAKNSNSYSDEVLEW
;
A
#
# COMPACT_ATOMS: atom_id res chain seq x y z
N PRO A 1 12.36 -12.14 4.17
CA PRO A 1 11.60 -11.20 3.34
C PRO A 1 11.24 -11.76 1.96
N HIS A 2 12.22 -12.36 1.26
CA HIS A 2 11.96 -12.93 -0.05
C HIS A 2 10.96 -14.09 0.02
N ALA A 3 11.12 -14.98 0.99
CA ALA A 3 10.23 -16.12 1.18
C ALA A 3 8.81 -15.67 1.54
N MET A 4 8.69 -14.60 2.31
CA MET A 4 7.39 -14.01 2.66
C MET A 4 6.69 -13.44 1.43
N ALA A 5 7.44 -12.76 0.58
CA ALA A 5 6.91 -12.20 -0.67
C ALA A 5 6.45 -13.32 -1.61
N GLN A 6 7.22 -14.39 -1.74
CA GLN A 6 6.83 -15.55 -2.53
C GLN A 6 5.57 -16.22 -2.01
N GLU A 7 5.47 -16.37 -0.68
CA GLU A 7 4.27 -16.94 -0.07
C GLU A 7 3.05 -16.09 -0.34
N MET A 8 3.20 -14.77 -0.27
CA MET A 8 2.10 -13.85 -0.60
C MET A 8 1.69 -13.97 -2.06
N GLY A 9 2.65 -14.08 -2.96
CA GLY A 9 2.39 -14.32 -4.38
C GLY A 9 1.65 -15.63 -4.63
N ASN A 10 2.01 -16.68 -3.92
CA ASN A 10 1.33 -17.97 -4.01
C ASN A 10 -0.12 -17.89 -3.54
N ARG A 11 -0.37 -17.15 -2.47
CA ARG A 11 -1.73 -16.93 -1.97
C ARG A 11 -2.55 -16.11 -2.95
N LEU A 12 -1.95 -15.11 -3.56
CA LEU A 12 -2.59 -14.29 -4.59
C LEU A 12 -3.03 -15.17 -5.76
N ARG A 13 -2.14 -16.03 -6.22
CA ARG A 13 -2.42 -17.01 -7.27
C ARG A 13 -3.57 -17.94 -6.88
N GLN A 14 -3.57 -18.44 -5.67
CA GLN A 14 -4.61 -19.36 -5.19
C GLN A 14 -5.97 -18.67 -5.17
N VAL A 15 -6.05 -17.43 -4.73
CA VAL A 15 -7.30 -16.65 -4.75
C VAL A 15 -7.80 -16.51 -6.19
N ARG A 16 -6.89 -16.19 -7.12
CA ARG A 16 -7.24 -16.08 -8.53
C ARG A 16 -7.81 -17.39 -9.08
N LEU A 17 -7.14 -18.50 -8.81
CA LEU A 17 -7.57 -19.83 -9.26
C LEU A 17 -8.92 -20.21 -8.67
N ASN A 18 -9.14 -19.91 -7.40
CA ASN A 18 -10.42 -20.17 -6.74
C ASN A 18 -11.58 -19.40 -7.38
N LYS A 19 -11.29 -18.27 -7.99
CA LYS A 19 -12.28 -17.45 -8.72
C LYS A 19 -12.37 -17.81 -10.20
N ASN A 20 -11.64 -18.82 -10.64
CA ASN A 20 -11.59 -19.28 -12.04
C ASN A 20 -11.20 -18.16 -13.02
N LEU A 21 -10.25 -17.34 -12.60
CA LEU A 21 -9.74 -16.24 -13.42
C LEU A 21 -8.37 -16.58 -13.98
N THR A 22 -8.11 -16.14 -15.22
CA THR A 22 -6.78 -16.26 -15.81
C THR A 22 -5.94 -15.03 -15.46
N GLN A 23 -4.63 -15.16 -15.61
CA GLN A 23 -3.72 -14.02 -15.43
C GLN A 23 -4.06 -12.88 -16.40
N ALA A 24 -4.43 -13.23 -17.64
CA ALA A 24 -4.83 -12.24 -18.63
C ALA A 24 -6.09 -11.48 -18.23
N GLU A 25 -7.07 -12.17 -17.66
CA GLU A 25 -8.29 -11.54 -17.16
C GLU A 25 -8.01 -10.58 -16.01
N ILE A 26 -7.16 -10.97 -15.08
CA ILE A 26 -6.73 -10.10 -13.97
C ILE A 26 -6.02 -8.87 -14.52
N ALA A 27 -5.10 -9.06 -15.45
CA ALA A 27 -4.35 -7.96 -16.06
C ALA A 27 -5.29 -6.94 -16.72
N GLU A 28 -6.24 -7.41 -17.50
CA GLU A 28 -7.21 -6.55 -18.15
C GLU A 28 -8.03 -5.74 -17.15
N ARG A 29 -8.55 -6.38 -16.13
CA ARG A 29 -9.38 -5.72 -15.11
C ARG A 29 -8.59 -4.76 -14.22
N ALA A 30 -7.32 -5.08 -13.95
CA ALA A 30 -6.46 -4.25 -13.12
C ALA A 30 -5.79 -3.10 -13.90
N GLY A 31 -5.92 -3.09 -15.21
CA GLY A 31 -5.24 -2.10 -16.06
C GLY A 31 -3.73 -2.32 -16.12
N LEU A 32 -3.29 -3.57 -15.99
CA LEU A 32 -1.89 -3.96 -16.02
C LEU A 32 -1.63 -4.87 -17.22
N ASP A 33 -0.35 -5.03 -17.59
CA ASP A 33 0.00 -6.09 -18.53
C ASP A 33 0.13 -7.43 -17.80
N ARG A 34 0.06 -8.51 -18.55
CA ARG A 34 0.14 -9.87 -17.97
C ARG A 34 1.45 -10.11 -17.25
N ARG A 35 2.55 -9.51 -17.71
CA ARG A 35 3.87 -9.65 -17.07
C ARG A 35 3.83 -9.18 -15.62
N ARG A 36 3.15 -8.08 -15.34
CA ARG A 36 3.03 -7.53 -13.98
C ARG A 36 2.25 -8.46 -13.07
N VAL A 37 1.22 -9.12 -13.60
CA VAL A 37 0.46 -10.11 -12.83
C VAL A 37 1.34 -11.32 -12.52
N ILE A 38 2.12 -11.80 -13.48
CA ILE A 38 3.06 -12.91 -13.29
C ILE A 38 4.08 -12.54 -12.21
N LYS A 39 4.64 -11.33 -12.27
CA LYS A 39 5.60 -10.86 -11.26
C LYS A 39 4.97 -10.82 -9.88
N ALA A 40 3.71 -10.38 -9.77
CA ALA A 40 3.02 -10.34 -8.50
C ALA A 40 2.87 -11.75 -7.90
N GLU A 41 2.50 -12.72 -8.70
CA GLU A 41 2.36 -14.10 -8.24
C GLU A 41 3.71 -14.74 -7.89
N ASN A 42 4.80 -14.19 -8.37
CA ASN A 42 6.15 -14.60 -8.01
C ASN A 42 6.76 -13.78 -6.85
N GLY A 43 6.01 -12.87 -6.27
CA GLY A 43 6.46 -12.06 -5.15
C GLY A 43 7.33 -10.87 -5.52
N ASN A 44 7.28 -10.41 -6.77
CA ASN A 44 8.13 -9.33 -7.29
C ASN A 44 7.34 -8.12 -7.79
N ALA A 45 6.11 -7.96 -7.40
CA ALA A 45 5.29 -6.83 -7.80
C ALA A 45 5.68 -5.55 -7.04
N SER A 46 5.42 -4.40 -7.67
CA SER A 46 5.35 -3.16 -6.92
C SER A 46 4.14 -3.21 -5.99
N LEU A 47 4.18 -2.39 -4.95
CA LEU A 47 3.07 -2.34 -3.99
C LEU A 47 1.78 -1.88 -4.69
N GLU A 48 1.89 -0.93 -5.60
CA GLU A 48 0.75 -0.43 -6.37
C GLU A 48 0.11 -1.52 -7.22
N ASP A 49 0.93 -2.29 -7.94
CA ASP A 49 0.44 -3.41 -8.76
C ASP A 49 -0.22 -4.49 -7.90
N PHE A 50 0.38 -4.79 -6.76
CA PHE A 50 -0.18 -5.74 -5.80
C PHE A 50 -1.58 -5.32 -5.34
N PHE A 51 -1.75 -4.05 -4.98
CA PHE A 51 -3.05 -3.54 -4.55
C PHE A 51 -4.06 -3.48 -5.69
N ALA A 52 -3.63 -3.18 -6.90
CA ALA A 52 -4.52 -3.21 -8.07
C ALA A 52 -5.09 -4.62 -8.30
N ILE A 53 -4.25 -5.64 -8.13
CA ILE A 53 -4.67 -7.04 -8.28
C ILE A 53 -5.60 -7.44 -7.13
N LEU A 54 -5.28 -7.06 -5.89
CA LEU A 54 -6.15 -7.33 -4.75
C LEU A 54 -7.53 -6.73 -4.94
N ASP A 55 -7.60 -5.54 -5.50
CA ASP A 55 -8.88 -4.87 -5.77
C ASP A 55 -9.72 -5.67 -6.76
N VAL A 56 -9.12 -6.16 -7.84
CA VAL A 56 -9.80 -7.01 -8.82
C VAL A 56 -10.29 -8.31 -8.17
N LEU A 57 -9.52 -8.86 -7.25
CA LEU A 57 -9.87 -10.08 -6.53
C LEU A 57 -10.83 -9.84 -5.35
N GLU A 58 -11.18 -8.59 -5.09
CA GLU A 58 -12.09 -8.19 -4.01
C GLU A 58 -11.57 -8.59 -2.62
N LYS A 59 -10.25 -8.45 -2.42
CA LYS A 59 -9.57 -8.81 -1.17
C LYS A 59 -8.95 -7.62 -0.45
N THR A 60 -9.27 -6.40 -0.85
CA THR A 60 -8.71 -5.19 -0.21
C THR A 60 -9.16 -5.03 1.24
N ASP A 61 -10.28 -5.59 1.62
CA ASP A 61 -10.75 -5.59 3.01
C ASP A 61 -9.78 -6.31 3.96
N GLN A 62 -8.99 -7.24 3.44
CA GLN A 62 -7.99 -7.96 4.25
C GLN A 62 -6.85 -7.06 4.70
N LEU A 63 -6.63 -5.93 4.05
CA LEU A 63 -5.58 -4.98 4.43
C LEU A 63 -5.79 -4.39 5.81
N VAL A 64 -7.03 -4.20 6.22
CA VAL A 64 -7.37 -3.69 7.55
C VAL A 64 -6.86 -4.64 8.64
N ASN A 65 -6.97 -5.95 8.40
CA ASN A 65 -6.49 -6.96 9.35
C ASN A 65 -4.98 -7.16 9.26
N PHE A 66 -4.41 -6.99 8.07
CA PHE A 66 -2.98 -7.19 7.83
C PHE A 66 -2.12 -6.09 8.47
N LEU A 67 -2.50 -4.83 8.25
CA LEU A 67 -1.79 -3.69 8.82
C LEU A 67 -2.81 -2.60 9.15
N PRO A 68 -3.47 -2.71 10.30
CA PRO A 68 -4.47 -1.71 10.70
C PRO A 68 -3.81 -0.37 10.97
N GLU A 69 -4.61 0.68 10.90
CA GLU A 69 -4.16 2.02 11.20
C GLU A 69 -3.53 2.08 12.59
N GLN A 70 -2.33 2.64 12.67
CA GLN A 70 -1.59 2.74 13.91
C GLN A 70 -1.89 4.07 14.61
N ARG A 71 -2.06 3.99 15.93
CA ARG A 71 -2.20 5.21 16.73
C ARG A 71 -0.83 5.85 16.91
N ILE A 72 -0.79 7.16 16.77
CA ILE A 72 0.41 7.92 17.11
C ILE A 72 0.51 7.98 18.62
N SER A 73 1.66 7.55 19.19
CA SER A 73 1.88 7.63 20.63
C SER A 73 1.99 9.10 21.09
N PRO A 74 1.68 9.41 22.37
CA PRO A 74 1.83 10.78 22.87
C PRO A 74 3.23 11.36 22.66
N VAL A 75 4.27 10.55 22.82
CA VAL A 75 5.66 10.97 22.61
C VAL A 75 5.91 11.32 21.15
N GLN A 76 5.46 10.49 20.21
CA GLN A 76 5.62 10.75 18.79
C GLN A 76 4.82 11.97 18.34
N LEU A 77 3.63 12.16 18.87
CA LEU A 77 2.82 13.33 18.57
C LEU A 77 3.52 14.62 18.97
N LEU A 78 4.17 14.65 20.12
CA LEU A 78 4.96 15.79 20.58
C LEU A 78 6.15 16.05 19.65
N LYS A 79 6.83 15.01 19.22
CA LYS A 79 7.96 15.14 18.28
C LYS A 79 7.50 15.69 16.93
N LEU A 80 6.37 15.23 16.41
CA LEU A 80 5.82 15.73 15.17
C LEU A 80 5.43 17.21 15.26
N ARG A 81 4.82 17.62 16.38
CA ARG A 81 4.49 19.03 16.62
C ARG A 81 5.74 19.89 16.70
N GLY A 82 6.79 19.39 17.35
CA GLY A 82 8.07 20.07 17.39
C GLY A 82 8.67 20.29 16.00
N LYS A 83 8.66 19.28 15.17
CA LYS A 83 9.13 19.37 13.79
C LYS A 83 8.32 20.37 12.96
N LEU A 84 7.02 20.37 13.11
CA LEU A 84 6.14 21.31 12.42
C LEU A 84 6.42 22.75 12.82
N ARG A 85 6.64 23.02 14.11
CA ARG A 85 6.99 24.35 14.60
C ARG A 85 8.33 24.82 14.06
N GLN A 86 9.33 23.95 14.01
CA GLN A 86 10.64 24.29 13.43
C GLN A 86 10.53 24.64 11.96
N ARG A 87 9.76 23.88 11.21
CA ARG A 87 9.54 24.12 9.78
C ARG A 87 8.76 25.40 9.54
N ALA A 88 7.75 25.68 10.35
CA ALA A 88 6.97 26.90 10.24
C ALA A 88 7.80 28.15 10.54
N SER A 89 8.78 28.06 11.44
CA SER A 89 9.66 29.18 11.76
C SER A 89 10.80 29.39 10.77
N SER A 90 11.23 28.33 10.06
CA SER A 90 12.37 28.38 9.12
C SER A 90 11.96 28.47 7.66
N ASN A 91 10.74 28.05 7.30
CA ASN A 91 10.22 28.04 5.93
C ASN A 91 9.10 29.05 5.79
N ASN A 92 8.82 29.48 4.54
CA ASN A 92 7.68 30.34 4.30
C ASN A 92 6.36 29.60 4.48
N ALA A 93 5.28 30.38 4.66
CA ALA A 93 3.95 29.86 4.95
C ALA A 93 3.43 28.85 3.92
N LYS A 94 3.93 28.88 2.68
CA LYS A 94 3.51 27.96 1.61
C LYS A 94 3.82 26.51 1.90
N ASN A 95 4.93 26.23 2.59
CA ASN A 95 5.36 24.87 2.87
C ASN A 95 4.73 24.32 4.14
N SER A 96 4.38 25.16 5.09
CA SER A 96 3.82 24.71 6.36
C SER A 96 2.44 24.07 6.20
N ASN A 97 1.62 24.51 5.27
CA ASN A 97 0.30 23.95 5.02
C ASN A 97 0.38 22.52 4.44
N SER A 98 1.28 22.28 3.49
CA SER A 98 1.50 20.96 2.92
C SER A 98 1.92 19.94 3.97
N TYR A 99 2.83 20.33 4.85
CA TYR A 99 3.32 19.46 5.91
C TYR A 99 2.25 19.14 6.95
N SER A 100 1.40 20.10 7.26
CA SER A 100 0.31 19.89 8.20
C SER A 100 -0.68 18.84 7.67
N ASP A 101 -1.03 18.92 6.40
CA ASP A 101 -1.95 17.98 5.78
C ASP A 101 -1.36 16.56 5.76
N GLU A 102 -0.10 16.40 5.38
CA GLU A 102 0.57 15.11 5.36
C GLU A 102 0.63 14.46 6.74
N VAL A 103 0.90 15.24 7.78
CA VAL A 103 1.04 14.74 9.15
C VAL A 103 -0.33 14.38 9.74
N LEU A 104 -1.36 15.12 9.41
CA LEU A 104 -2.71 14.90 9.94
C LEU A 104 -3.39 13.68 9.32
N GLU A 105 -2.96 13.22 8.16
CA GLU A 105 -3.47 12.01 7.52
C GLU A 105 -2.96 10.71 8.18
N TRP A 106 -1.98 10.82 9.04
CA TRP A 106 -1.44 9.69 9.76
C TRP A 106 -2.39 9.25 10.87
#